data_2645d0824b0cc843fd86605fd33ed7f5
#
_entry.id   2645d0824b0cc843fd86605fd33ed7f5
#
_cell.length_a   1.000
_cell.length_b   1.000
_cell.length_c   1.000
_cell.angle_alpha   90.00
_cell.angle_beta   90.00
_cell.angle_gamma   90.00
#
_symmetry.space_group_name_H-M   'P 1'
#
loop_
_entity.id
_entity.type
_entity.pdbx_description
1 polymer ?
#
loop_
_entity_poly.entity_id
_entity_poly.type
_entity_poly.pdbx_seq_one_letter_code
_entity_poly.pdbx_strand_id
1 'polypeptide(L)'
;MKRFSLFVFTLLLVSGHVFAADGGMPDAQKIRYCERIRDHALQTYYNRERGQPMKLYSEEGGDSARITNVIIKRIYADPQISSPKKAEEFGRAKCNEMMGTKQLPE
;
A
#
# COMPACT_ATOMS: atom_id res chain seq x y z
N MET A 1 44.44 -1.12 25.16
CA MET A 1 44.08 -0.78 24.81
C MET A 1 43.58 -0.57 24.09
N LYS A 2 43.31 -0.67 24.17
CA LYS A 2 42.70 -0.44 23.64
C LYS A 2 42.21 -0.59 22.78
N ARG A 3 42.00 -0.89 22.57
CA ARG A 3 41.51 -0.95 21.84
C ARG A 3 40.87 -1.54 21.52
N PHE A 4 40.41 -2.10 21.74
CA PHE A 4 39.68 -2.59 21.44
C PHE A 4 38.85 -2.62 21.60
N SER A 5 38.76 -2.85 21.87
CA SER A 5 37.81 -2.68 22.32
C SER A 5 36.90 -2.06 21.44
N LEU A 6 37.10 -1.50 20.83
CA LEU A 6 36.39 -0.78 20.05
C LEU A 6 35.64 -1.47 19.05
N PHE A 7 35.87 -2.17 18.55
CA PHE A 7 35.29 -2.71 17.52
C PHE A 7 34.19 -3.47 17.79
N VAL A 8 34.14 -3.74 18.69
CA VAL A 8 33.24 -4.48 19.11
C VAL A 8 31.94 -3.98 18.86
N PHE A 9 31.72 -2.87 19.26
CA PHE A 9 30.50 -2.33 19.19
C PHE A 9 29.91 -2.27 17.85
N THR A 10 30.68 -2.36 16.90
CA THR A 10 30.15 -2.17 15.65
C THR A 10 29.23 -3.25 15.30
N LEU A 11 29.35 -4.35 15.89
CA LEU A 11 28.57 -5.36 15.52
C LEU A 11 27.18 -5.17 15.75
N LEU A 12 26.91 -4.57 16.79
CA LEU A 12 25.65 -4.36 17.13
C LEU A 12 24.85 -3.80 16.12
N LEU A 13 25.34 -2.95 15.46
CA LEU A 13 24.61 -2.25 14.55
C LEU A 13 23.98 -3.12 13.64
N VAL A 14 24.59 -4.01 13.27
CA VAL A 14 24.16 -4.81 12.34
C VAL A 14 22.87 -5.43 12.59
N SER A 15 22.67 -5.82 13.73
CA SER A 15 21.51 -6.50 14.03
C SER A 15 20.30 -5.76 13.58
N GLY A 16 20.34 -4.53 13.65
CA GLY A 16 19.18 -3.83 13.33
C GLY A 16 18.83 -3.89 11.90
N HIS A 17 19.75 -4.09 11.09
CA HIS A 17 19.49 -4.03 9.74
C HIS A 17 18.77 -5.17 9.20
N VAL A 18 18.79 -6.20 9.84
CA VAL A 18 18.17 -7.32 9.39
C VAL A 18 16.75 -7.10 9.05
N PHE A 19 16.06 -6.36 9.83
CA PHE A 19 14.73 -6.10 9.55
C PHE A 19 14.55 -5.39 8.29
N ALA A 20 15.35 -4.48 8.05
CA ALA A 20 15.20 -3.70 6.88
C ALA A 20 15.38 -4.61 5.72
N ALA A 21 16.17 -5.57 5.88
CA ALA A 21 16.46 -6.40 4.77
C ALA A 21 15.27 -7.19 4.34
N ASP A 22 14.35 -7.41 5.21
CA ASP A 22 13.23 -8.15 4.83
C ASP A 22 12.40 -7.27 3.97
N GLY A 23 12.79 -6.09 3.86
CA GLY A 23 12.21 -5.21 2.98
C GLY A 23 10.86 -4.92 3.25
N GLY A 24 10.50 -5.19 4.31
CA GLY A 24 9.22 -5.09 4.36
C GLY A 24 8.58 -4.28 5.36
N MET A 25 7.47 -3.73 4.99
CA MET A 25 6.59 -3.09 5.88
C MET A 25 5.92 -4.20 6.66
N PRO A 26 5.78 -4.09 7.97
CA PRO A 26 5.06 -5.09 8.75
C PRO A 26 3.61 -5.21 8.30
N ASP A 27 3.03 -6.38 8.48
CA ASP A 27 1.67 -6.59 8.03
C ASP A 27 0.67 -5.60 8.62
N ALA A 28 0.84 -5.24 9.89
CA ALA A 28 -0.07 -4.29 10.48
C ALA A 28 -0.03 -2.95 9.76
N GLN A 29 1.15 -2.53 9.32
CA GLN A 29 1.25 -1.28 8.61
C GLN A 29 0.69 -1.40 7.20
N LYS A 30 0.83 -2.56 6.58
CA LYS A 30 0.27 -2.77 5.25
C LYS A 30 -1.24 -2.68 5.33
N ILE A 31 -1.81 -3.28 6.36
CA ILE A 31 -3.24 -3.24 6.50
C ILE A 31 -3.73 -1.82 6.70
N ARG A 32 -3.03 -1.04 7.54
CA ARG A 32 -3.44 0.34 7.73
C ARG A 32 -3.28 1.16 6.47
N TYR A 33 -2.24 0.87 5.71
CA TYR A 33 -2.04 1.58 4.47
C TYR A 33 -3.19 1.27 3.52
N CYS A 34 -3.60 0.01 3.46
CA CYS A 34 -4.68 -0.37 2.56
C CYS A 34 -6.03 0.17 3.02
N GLU A 35 -6.18 0.49 4.31
CA GLU A 35 -7.39 1.16 4.74
C GLU A 35 -7.42 2.60 4.20
N ARG A 36 -6.27 3.23 4.05
CA ARG A 36 -6.24 4.55 3.45
C ARG A 36 -6.52 4.44 1.95
N ILE A 37 -6.06 3.37 1.34
CA ILE A 37 -6.32 3.16 -0.09
C ILE A 37 -7.81 2.88 -0.29
N ARG A 38 -8.46 2.26 0.68
CA ARG A 38 -9.90 2.09 0.61
C ARG A 38 -10.59 3.44 0.47
N ASP A 39 -10.13 4.43 1.24
CA ASP A 39 -10.73 5.77 1.16
C ASP A 39 -10.44 6.40 -0.20
N HIS A 40 -9.27 6.14 -0.77
CA HIS A 40 -8.95 6.65 -2.08
C HIS A 40 -9.86 6.02 -3.12
N ALA A 41 -10.16 4.74 -2.97
CA ALA A 41 -11.05 4.05 -3.91
C ALA A 41 -12.45 4.65 -3.85
N LEU A 42 -12.89 4.98 -2.64
CA LEU A 42 -14.20 5.58 -2.48
C LEU A 42 -14.24 6.92 -3.20
N GLN A 43 -13.21 7.74 -3.01
CA GLN A 43 -13.15 9.03 -3.64
C GLN A 43 -13.12 8.89 -5.16
N THR A 44 -12.39 7.90 -5.65
CA THR A 44 -12.32 7.63 -7.09
C THR A 44 -13.70 7.28 -7.64
N TYR A 45 -14.45 6.49 -6.88
CA TYR A 45 -15.79 6.13 -7.30
C TYR A 45 -16.65 7.39 -7.44
N TYR A 46 -16.61 8.28 -6.46
CA TYR A 46 -17.41 9.50 -6.55
C TYR A 46 -16.94 10.38 -7.70
N ASN A 47 -15.64 10.44 -7.97
CA ASN A 47 -15.14 11.24 -9.07
C ASN A 47 -15.65 10.69 -10.39
N ARG A 48 -15.64 9.36 -10.53
CA ARG A 48 -16.17 8.76 -11.75
C ARG A 48 -17.65 9.08 -11.92
N GLU A 49 -18.42 8.96 -10.82
CA GLU A 49 -19.84 9.19 -10.90
C GLU A 49 -20.18 10.65 -11.21
N ARG A 50 -19.29 11.57 -10.88
CA ARG A 50 -19.51 12.96 -11.19
C ARG A 50 -18.98 13.32 -12.57
N GLY A 51 -18.49 12.35 -13.32
CA GLY A 51 -18.01 12.60 -14.66
C GLY A 51 -16.64 13.20 -14.73
N GLN A 52 -15.87 13.15 -13.66
CA GLN A 52 -14.53 13.71 -13.69
C GLN A 52 -13.58 12.77 -14.41
N PRO A 53 -12.64 13.31 -15.16
CA PRO A 53 -11.71 12.46 -15.89
C PRO A 53 -10.79 11.71 -14.93
N MET A 54 -10.36 10.55 -15.36
CA MET A 54 -9.47 9.74 -14.56
C MET A 54 -8.12 10.43 -14.44
N LYS A 55 -7.58 10.49 -13.24
CA LYS A 55 -6.27 11.04 -13.01
C LYS A 55 -5.40 10.00 -12.35
N LEU A 56 -4.21 9.82 -12.89
CA LEU A 56 -3.29 8.84 -12.34
C LEU A 56 -2.09 9.54 -11.76
N TYR A 57 -1.44 8.88 -10.82
CA TYR A 57 -0.25 9.41 -10.20
C TYR A 57 0.97 8.97 -10.99
N SER A 58 2.06 9.72 -10.88
CA SER A 58 3.29 9.33 -11.51
C SER A 58 3.81 8.08 -10.82
N GLU A 59 4.14 7.06 -11.58
CA GLU A 59 4.60 5.84 -10.97
C GLU A 59 6.06 5.91 -10.57
N GLU A 60 6.68 7.06 -10.75
CA GLU A 60 7.99 7.25 -10.23
C GLU A 60 7.91 7.30 -8.72
N GLY A 61 6.72 7.46 -8.17
CA GLY A 61 6.53 7.43 -6.74
C GLY A 61 6.62 6.04 -6.14
N GLY A 62 6.81 5.03 -6.95
CA GLY A 62 7.04 3.70 -6.44
C GLY A 62 5.78 2.86 -6.30
N ASP A 63 5.84 1.86 -5.43
CA ASP A 63 4.75 0.91 -5.31
C ASP A 63 3.43 1.53 -4.88
N SER A 64 3.48 2.54 -4.06
CA SER A 64 2.26 3.17 -3.61
C SER A 64 1.49 3.75 -4.79
N ALA A 65 2.20 4.45 -5.67
CA ALA A 65 1.56 5.04 -6.84
C ALA A 65 1.06 3.93 -7.78
N ARG A 66 1.82 2.86 -7.91
CA ARG A 66 1.43 1.79 -8.79
C ARG A 66 0.16 1.11 -8.29
N ILE A 67 0.09 0.84 -7.00
CA ILE A 67 -1.08 0.20 -6.43
C ILE A 67 -2.30 1.10 -6.59
N THR A 68 -2.12 2.38 -6.29
CA THR A 68 -3.23 3.32 -6.39
C THR A 68 -3.72 3.42 -7.82
N ASN A 69 -2.80 3.46 -8.78
CA ASN A 69 -3.20 3.56 -10.18
C ASN A 69 -3.95 2.34 -10.67
N VAL A 70 -3.57 1.15 -10.22
CA VAL A 70 -4.28 -0.06 -10.61
C VAL A 70 -5.73 0.04 -10.14
N ILE A 71 -5.92 0.52 -8.93
CA ILE A 71 -7.25 0.63 -8.36
C ILE A 71 -8.06 1.68 -9.10
N ILE A 72 -7.46 2.83 -9.38
CA ILE A 72 -8.16 3.90 -10.08
C ILE A 72 -8.61 3.42 -11.46
N LYS A 73 -7.71 2.78 -12.21
CA LYS A 73 -8.04 2.34 -13.55
C LYS A 73 -9.17 1.33 -13.52
N ARG A 74 -9.16 0.44 -12.53
CA ARG A 74 -10.18 -0.57 -12.48
C ARG A 74 -11.52 0.03 -12.14
N ILE A 75 -11.56 0.96 -11.21
CA ILE A 75 -12.81 1.58 -10.83
C ILE A 75 -13.43 2.29 -12.03
N TYR A 76 -12.60 3.00 -12.80
CA TYR A 76 -13.14 3.71 -13.94
C TYR A 76 -13.56 2.75 -15.05
N ALA A 77 -12.99 1.59 -15.13
CA ALA A 77 -13.30 0.67 -16.22
C ALA A 77 -14.39 -0.34 -15.90
N ASP A 78 -14.68 -0.54 -14.63
CA ASP A 78 -15.57 -1.64 -14.26
C ASP A 78 -16.92 -1.13 -13.77
N PRO A 79 -17.94 -1.22 -14.60
CA PRO A 79 -19.27 -0.73 -14.20
C PRO A 79 -19.89 -1.57 -13.09
N GLN A 80 -19.33 -2.73 -12.79
CA GLN A 80 -19.86 -3.52 -11.70
C GLN A 80 -19.45 -2.96 -10.36
N ILE A 81 -18.48 -2.06 -10.32
CA ILE A 81 -18.18 -1.36 -9.09
C ILE A 81 -19.17 -0.21 -9.06
N SER A 82 -20.35 -0.51 -8.59
CA SER A 82 -21.50 0.36 -8.77
C SER A 82 -22.02 1.01 -7.51
N SER A 83 -21.29 0.94 -6.44
CA SER A 83 -21.71 1.59 -5.21
C SER A 83 -20.49 2.00 -4.40
N PRO A 84 -20.66 2.95 -3.49
CA PRO A 84 -19.55 3.35 -2.65
C PRO A 84 -18.96 2.16 -1.90
N LYS A 85 -19.80 1.30 -1.36
CA LYS A 85 -19.33 0.18 -0.60
C LYS A 85 -18.52 -0.79 -1.47
N LYS A 86 -18.98 -1.04 -2.69
CA LYS A 86 -18.25 -1.92 -3.57
C LYS A 86 -16.89 -1.34 -3.92
N ALA A 87 -16.81 -0.02 -4.08
CA ALA A 87 -15.54 0.61 -4.39
C ALA A 87 -14.58 0.48 -3.21
N GLU A 88 -15.08 0.70 -2.00
CA GLU A 88 -14.25 0.58 -0.83
C GLU A 88 -13.73 -0.84 -0.69
N GLU A 89 -14.59 -1.82 -0.85
CA GLU A 89 -14.20 -3.20 -0.70
C GLU A 89 -13.21 -3.61 -1.77
N PHE A 90 -13.42 -3.15 -2.99
CA PHE A 90 -12.50 -3.46 -4.05
C PHE A 90 -11.12 -2.84 -3.76
N GLY A 91 -11.09 -1.59 -3.35
CA GLY A 91 -9.83 -0.92 -3.07
C GLY A 91 -9.06 -1.60 -1.97
N ARG A 92 -9.74 -1.94 -0.89
CA ARG A 92 -9.09 -2.60 0.22
C ARG A 92 -8.56 -3.96 -0.20
N ALA A 93 -9.38 -4.75 -0.87
CA ALA A 93 -8.99 -6.10 -1.24
C ALA A 93 -7.85 -6.10 -2.24
N LYS A 94 -7.93 -5.23 -3.24
CA LYS A 94 -6.88 -5.19 -4.26
C LYS A 94 -5.56 -4.71 -3.65
N CYS A 95 -5.62 -3.72 -2.76
CA CYS A 95 -4.42 -3.23 -2.12
C CYS A 95 -3.78 -4.35 -1.30
N ASN A 96 -4.57 -5.07 -0.52
CA ASN A 96 -4.03 -6.13 0.30
C ASN A 96 -3.47 -7.26 -0.55
N GLU A 97 -4.11 -7.53 -1.67
CA GLU A 97 -3.62 -8.55 -2.57
C GLU A 97 -2.26 -8.12 -3.12
N MET A 98 -2.14 -6.89 -3.57
CA MET A 98 -0.90 -6.41 -4.18
C MET A 98 0.21 -6.25 -3.16
N MET A 99 -0.14 -5.99 -1.92
CA MET A 99 0.85 -5.86 -0.87
C MET A 99 1.24 -7.22 -0.29
N GLY A 100 0.54 -8.26 -0.66
CA GLY A 100 0.83 -9.58 -0.17
C GLY A 100 0.42 -9.79 1.28
N THR A 101 -0.57 -9.03 1.74
CA THR A 101 -1.02 -9.14 3.11
C THR A 101 -2.17 -10.10 3.21
N LYS A 102 -2.11 -10.97 4.22
CA LYS A 102 -3.20 -11.84 4.42
C LYS A 102 -4.22 -11.13 5.21
N GLN A 103 -5.44 -11.06 4.72
CA GLN A 103 -6.49 -10.44 5.45
C GLN A 103 -7.35 -11.45 6.09
N LEU A 104 -7.85 -11.13 7.24
CA LEU A 104 -8.74 -12.02 7.90
C LEU A 104 -10.08 -11.94 7.22
N PRO A 105 -10.76 -13.05 7.10
CA PRO A 105 -12.05 -13.05 6.44
C PRO A 105 -13.04 -12.27 7.29
N GLU A 106 -13.97 -11.67 6.66
CA GLU A 106 -14.96 -10.91 7.38
C GLU A 106 -16.04 -11.79 8.00
#